data_8f22956cbbf74ab9db10426166079424
#
_entry.id   8f22956cbbf74ab9db10426166079424
#
_cell.length_a   1.000
_cell.length_b   1.000
_cell.length_c   1.000
_cell.angle_alpha   90.00
_cell.angle_beta   90.00
_cell.angle_gamma   90.00
#
_symmetry.space_group_name_H-M   'P 1'
#
loop_
_entity.id
_entity.type
_entity.pdbx_description
1 polymer ?
#
loop_
_entity_poly.entity_id
_entity_poly.type
_entity_poly.pdbx_seq_one_letter_code
_entity_poly.pdbx_strand_id
1 'polypeptide(L)'
;YNPPDSVHLDSFLYLARNADSVHMVPAEATAMRPLLRALQKGETVGITPDQQPKQGGGEFVPLYGIPALTLSLIAKLAGRSGAPVLFSYCERNRDGSFDVIIEADEPALRDPDLLTAMTAMNNRVQTVAERDFRQYQWTYKRFSIRPDKSEKNPYR
;
A
#
# COMPACT_ATOMS: atom_id res chain seq x y z
N TYR A 1 -7.10 -7.44 -0.82
CA TYR A 1 -6.29 -8.38 -0.02
C TYR A 1 -5.61 -9.39 -0.93
N ASN A 2 -4.52 -10.00 -0.48
CA ASN A 2 -3.84 -11.09 -1.20
C ASN A 2 -4.34 -12.43 -0.62
N PRO A 3 -5.12 -13.22 -1.38
CA PRO A 3 -5.60 -14.51 -0.91
C PRO A 3 -4.43 -15.45 -0.60
N PRO A 4 -4.42 -16.14 0.54
CA PRO A 4 -3.44 -17.20 0.82
C PRO A 4 -3.72 -18.46 -0.02
N ASP A 5 -2.70 -19.31 -0.21
CA ASP A 5 -2.84 -20.55 -0.97
C ASP A 5 -3.77 -21.56 -0.30
N SER A 6 -3.93 -21.49 1.02
CA SER A 6 -4.84 -22.36 1.78
C SER A 6 -6.27 -21.84 1.72
N VAL A 7 -7.17 -22.60 1.11
CA VAL A 7 -8.60 -22.27 1.00
C VAL A 7 -9.25 -22.06 2.38
N HIS A 8 -8.87 -22.85 3.39
CA HIS A 8 -9.39 -22.69 4.75
C HIS A 8 -8.93 -21.40 5.41
N LEU A 9 -7.64 -21.05 5.23
CA LEU A 9 -7.11 -19.78 5.75
C LEU A 9 -7.71 -18.59 5.00
N ASP A 10 -7.92 -18.69 3.70
CA ASP A 10 -8.57 -17.65 2.91
C ASP A 10 -10.00 -17.40 3.40
N SER A 11 -10.78 -18.48 3.56
CA SER A 11 -12.17 -18.40 4.08
C SER A 11 -12.21 -17.75 5.47
N PHE A 12 -11.29 -18.13 6.36
CA PHE A 12 -11.21 -17.55 7.70
C PHE A 12 -10.88 -16.04 7.64
N LEU A 13 -9.86 -15.67 6.87
CA LEU A 13 -9.46 -14.26 6.72
C LEU A 13 -10.55 -13.42 6.04
N TYR A 14 -11.22 -13.99 5.05
CA TYR A 14 -12.33 -13.34 4.38
C TYR A 14 -13.47 -13.05 5.37
N LEU A 15 -13.91 -14.05 6.13
CA LEU A 15 -14.95 -13.89 7.13
C LEU A 15 -14.55 -12.93 8.26
N ALA A 16 -13.29 -12.99 8.71
CA ALA A 16 -12.81 -12.14 9.79
C ALA A 16 -12.68 -10.66 9.40
N ARG A 17 -12.48 -10.36 8.11
CA ARG A 17 -12.26 -9.01 7.59
C ARG A 17 -13.46 -8.42 6.85
N ASN A 18 -14.34 -9.29 6.37
CA ASN A 18 -15.56 -8.87 5.69
C ASN A 18 -16.63 -8.59 6.75
N ALA A 19 -17.14 -7.37 6.78
CA ALA A 19 -18.22 -6.95 7.67
C ALA A 19 -19.30 -6.26 6.84
N ASP A 20 -20.45 -5.92 7.44
CA ASP A 20 -21.57 -5.32 6.72
C ASP A 20 -21.21 -4.08 5.89
N SER A 21 -20.19 -3.34 6.32
CA SER A 21 -19.71 -2.12 5.65
C SER A 21 -18.33 -2.26 5.00
N VAL A 22 -17.70 -3.45 5.03
CA VAL A 22 -16.35 -3.68 4.51
C VAL A 22 -16.36 -4.83 3.51
N HIS A 23 -15.97 -4.55 2.27
CA HIS A 23 -15.87 -5.53 1.19
C HIS A 23 -14.42 -5.79 0.81
N MET A 24 -13.98 -7.02 0.93
CA MET A 24 -12.63 -7.43 0.56
C MET A 24 -12.52 -7.63 -0.96
N VAL A 25 -11.60 -6.89 -1.60
CA VAL A 25 -11.32 -7.05 -3.03
C VAL A 25 -9.99 -7.78 -3.19
N PRO A 26 -9.95 -8.93 -3.89
CA PRO A 26 -8.71 -9.65 -4.17
C PRO A 26 -7.71 -8.79 -4.96
N ALA A 27 -6.41 -8.93 -4.65
CA ALA A 27 -5.32 -8.19 -5.29
C ALA A 27 -4.95 -8.81 -6.65
N GLU A 28 -5.86 -8.71 -7.60
CA GLU A 28 -5.74 -9.19 -8.96
C GLU A 28 -5.70 -8.03 -9.97
N ALA A 29 -5.36 -8.33 -11.22
CA ALA A 29 -5.35 -7.33 -12.29
C ALA A 29 -6.73 -6.66 -12.51
N THR A 30 -7.81 -7.36 -12.14
CA THR A 30 -9.20 -6.89 -12.25
C THR A 30 -9.62 -5.95 -11.11
N ALA A 31 -8.85 -5.85 -10.03
CA ALA A 31 -9.18 -5.06 -8.84
C ALA A 31 -9.43 -3.56 -9.11
N MET A 32 -8.80 -2.99 -10.13
CA MET A 32 -8.94 -1.56 -10.47
C MET A 32 -10.40 -1.15 -10.66
N ARG A 33 -11.21 -1.93 -11.40
CA ARG A 33 -12.58 -1.57 -11.75
C ARG A 33 -13.52 -1.47 -10.55
N PRO A 34 -13.62 -2.50 -9.65
CA PRO A 34 -14.48 -2.42 -8.49
C PRO A 34 -14.05 -1.31 -7.53
N LEU A 35 -12.74 -1.11 -7.30
CA LEU A 35 -12.23 -0.06 -6.43
C LEU A 35 -12.53 1.34 -6.98
N LEU A 36 -12.36 1.57 -8.29
CA LEU A 36 -12.70 2.84 -8.92
C LEU A 36 -14.20 3.12 -8.83
N ARG A 37 -15.06 2.12 -9.02
CA ARG A 37 -16.52 2.27 -8.86
C ARG A 37 -16.91 2.63 -7.44
N ALA A 38 -16.26 2.04 -6.43
CA ALA A 38 -16.47 2.38 -5.03
C ALA A 38 -16.16 3.87 -4.76
N LEU A 39 -14.99 4.33 -5.21
CA LEU A 39 -14.60 5.75 -5.10
C LEU A 39 -15.59 6.70 -5.82
N GLN A 40 -16.06 6.32 -7.02
CA GLN A 40 -17.05 7.11 -7.78
C GLN A 40 -18.41 7.21 -7.10
N LYS A 41 -18.75 6.25 -6.23
CA LYS A 41 -19.95 6.28 -5.38
C LYS A 41 -19.75 7.05 -4.07
N GLY A 42 -18.56 7.58 -3.80
CA GLY A 42 -18.23 8.24 -2.54
C GLY A 42 -17.87 7.27 -1.42
N GLU A 43 -17.63 5.99 -1.74
CA GLU A 43 -17.17 5.00 -0.78
C GLU A 43 -15.65 5.15 -0.52
N THR A 44 -15.17 4.60 0.59
CA THR A 44 -13.75 4.62 0.96
C THR A 44 -13.03 3.35 0.51
N VAL A 45 -11.82 3.47 -0.01
CA VAL A 45 -10.95 2.35 -0.38
C VAL A 45 -9.70 2.36 0.47
N GLY A 46 -9.45 1.26 1.20
CA GLY A 46 -8.23 1.07 1.99
C GLY A 46 -7.21 0.18 1.26
N ILE A 47 -5.96 0.65 1.14
CA ILE A 47 -4.86 -0.10 0.52
C ILE A 47 -3.59 0.13 1.35
N THR A 48 -2.83 -0.94 1.61
CA THR A 48 -1.51 -0.84 2.26
C THR A 48 -0.45 -0.47 1.22
N PRO A 49 0.25 0.68 1.36
CA PRO A 49 1.19 1.18 0.35
C PRO A 49 2.59 0.57 0.45
N ASP A 50 2.92 0.01 1.60
CA ASP A 50 4.27 -0.44 1.97
C ASP A 50 4.61 -1.87 1.54
N GLN A 51 3.65 -2.60 0.98
CA GLN A 51 3.86 -3.96 0.50
C GLN A 51 4.40 -3.98 -0.94
N GLN A 52 5.26 -4.97 -1.23
CA GLN A 52 5.77 -5.21 -2.56
C GLN A 52 4.71 -5.93 -3.41
N PRO A 53 4.32 -5.39 -4.57
CA PRO A 53 3.39 -6.08 -5.47
C PRO A 53 4.07 -7.28 -6.15
N LYS A 54 3.26 -8.15 -6.75
CA LYS A 54 3.77 -9.15 -7.69
C LYS A 54 4.42 -8.46 -8.89
N GLN A 55 5.36 -9.12 -9.54
CA GLN A 55 6.01 -8.60 -10.74
C GLN A 55 4.94 -8.20 -11.80
N GLY A 56 5.08 -7.02 -12.37
CA GLY A 56 4.09 -6.42 -13.28
C GLY A 56 2.97 -5.63 -12.59
N GLY A 57 2.88 -5.64 -11.25
CA GLY A 57 1.87 -4.88 -10.50
C GLY A 57 2.29 -3.47 -10.09
N GLY A 58 3.48 -3.02 -10.49
CA GLY A 58 4.02 -1.72 -10.11
C GLY A 58 5.26 -1.34 -10.88
N GLU A 59 5.86 -0.22 -10.47
CA GLU A 59 7.08 0.34 -11.04
C GLU A 59 8.16 0.48 -9.95
N PHE A 60 9.40 0.56 -10.37
CA PHE A 60 10.51 0.83 -9.46
C PHE A 60 10.64 2.32 -9.21
N VAL A 61 10.39 2.74 -7.97
CA VAL A 61 10.61 4.11 -7.48
C VAL A 61 11.40 4.08 -6.18
N PRO A 62 12.11 5.16 -5.83
CA PRO A 62 12.94 5.19 -4.63
C PRO A 62 12.13 4.96 -3.35
N LEU A 63 12.70 4.18 -2.43
CA LEU A 63 12.37 4.13 -1.01
C LEU A 63 13.69 4.10 -0.26
N TYR A 64 13.94 5.09 0.59
CA TYR A 64 15.28 5.33 1.20
C TYR A 64 16.42 5.41 0.17
N GLY A 65 16.15 6.02 -1.00
CA GLY A 65 17.11 6.13 -2.09
C GLY A 65 17.38 4.82 -2.85
N ILE A 66 16.75 3.71 -2.48
CA ILE A 66 16.91 2.38 -3.09
C ILE A 66 15.70 2.11 -3.99
N PRO A 67 15.90 1.69 -5.27
CA PRO A 67 14.79 1.29 -6.13
C PRO A 67 13.97 0.15 -5.50
N ALA A 68 12.70 0.41 -5.25
CA ALA A 68 11.74 -0.54 -4.67
C ALA A 68 10.55 -0.74 -5.61
N LEU A 69 10.22 -2.00 -5.93
CA LEU A 69 9.02 -2.29 -6.72
C LEU A 69 7.78 -1.87 -5.92
N THR A 70 7.10 -0.84 -6.37
CA THR A 70 6.03 -0.15 -5.64
C THR A 70 4.71 -0.28 -6.38
N LEU A 71 3.63 -0.50 -5.64
CA LEU A 71 2.29 -0.70 -6.19
C LEU A 71 1.78 0.56 -6.91
N SER A 72 1.46 0.44 -8.20
CA SER A 72 0.94 1.56 -8.99
C SER A 72 -0.56 1.81 -8.83
N LEU A 73 -1.28 0.88 -8.20
CA LEU A 73 -2.74 0.91 -8.08
C LEU A 73 -3.25 2.16 -7.36
N ILE A 74 -2.60 2.58 -6.26
CA ILE A 74 -3.01 3.74 -5.45
C ILE A 74 -2.96 5.02 -6.29
N ALA A 75 -1.81 5.30 -6.92
CA ALA A 75 -1.64 6.48 -7.77
C ALA A 75 -2.63 6.48 -8.96
N LYS A 76 -2.83 5.32 -9.59
CA LYS A 76 -3.80 5.17 -10.69
C LYS A 76 -5.25 5.40 -10.24
N LEU A 77 -5.63 4.93 -9.06
CA LEU A 77 -6.96 5.19 -8.49
C LEU A 77 -7.13 6.66 -8.14
N ALA A 78 -6.16 7.25 -7.44
CA ALA A 78 -6.17 8.65 -7.05
C ALA A 78 -6.29 9.59 -8.28
N GLY A 79 -5.43 9.39 -9.29
CA GLY A 79 -5.46 10.19 -10.51
C GLY A 79 -6.74 10.05 -11.33
N ARG A 80 -7.36 8.85 -11.35
CA ARG A 80 -8.59 8.62 -12.12
C ARG A 80 -9.87 9.04 -11.42
N SER A 81 -9.91 8.93 -10.11
CA SER A 81 -11.11 9.27 -9.32
C SER A 81 -11.11 10.73 -8.87
N GLY A 82 -9.94 11.36 -8.74
CA GLY A 82 -9.80 12.66 -8.08
C GLY A 82 -10.06 12.60 -6.57
N ALA A 83 -10.28 11.40 -6.00
CA ALA A 83 -10.54 11.24 -4.58
C ALA A 83 -9.34 11.69 -3.73
N PRO A 84 -9.56 12.30 -2.57
CA PRO A 84 -8.51 12.64 -1.63
C PRO A 84 -7.81 11.36 -1.13
N VAL A 85 -6.49 11.43 -0.93
CA VAL A 85 -5.70 10.31 -0.42
C VAL A 85 -5.21 10.64 0.98
N LEU A 86 -5.76 9.96 1.97
CA LEU A 86 -5.37 10.09 3.36
C LEU A 86 -4.40 8.96 3.74
N PHE A 87 -3.38 9.29 4.52
CA PHE A 87 -2.54 8.28 5.17
C PHE A 87 -3.05 8.01 6.58
N SER A 88 -3.21 6.73 6.90
CA SER A 88 -3.53 6.32 8.27
C SER A 88 -2.56 5.27 8.76
N TYR A 89 -2.17 5.38 10.02
CA TYR A 89 -1.30 4.44 10.71
C TYR A 89 -1.57 4.44 12.21
N CYS A 90 -1.07 3.41 12.88
CA CYS A 90 -1.21 3.28 14.33
C CYS A 90 0.15 3.40 14.99
N GLU A 91 0.24 4.20 16.04
CA GLU A 91 1.39 4.27 16.94
C GLU A 91 1.02 3.60 18.27
N ARG A 92 1.88 2.68 18.72
CA ARG A 92 1.73 2.04 20.02
C ARG A 92 2.36 2.92 21.10
N ASN A 93 1.60 3.21 22.12
CA ASN A 93 2.03 3.95 23.31
C ASN A 93 2.74 3.05 24.32
N ARG A 94 3.46 3.66 25.28
CA ARG A 94 4.19 2.93 26.33
C ARG A 94 3.28 2.16 27.29
N ASP A 95 2.06 2.61 27.46
CA ASP A 95 1.02 1.96 28.27
C ASP A 95 0.31 0.80 27.57
N GLY A 96 0.67 0.54 26.29
CA GLY A 96 0.08 -0.53 25.48
C GLY A 96 -1.16 -0.09 24.68
N SER A 97 -1.63 1.13 24.83
CA SER A 97 -2.68 1.70 23.97
C SER A 97 -2.17 2.03 22.57
N PHE A 98 -3.08 2.35 21.66
CA PHE A 98 -2.76 2.74 20.29
C PHE A 98 -3.44 4.04 19.93
N ASP A 99 -2.69 4.93 19.29
CA ASP A 99 -3.22 6.10 18.63
C ASP A 99 -3.40 5.80 17.13
N VAL A 100 -4.61 6.01 16.61
CA VAL A 100 -4.88 5.97 15.17
C VAL A 100 -4.70 7.38 14.63
N ILE A 101 -3.71 7.57 13.78
CA ILE A 101 -3.37 8.85 13.19
C ILE A 101 -3.87 8.84 11.74
N ILE A 102 -4.64 9.87 11.38
CA ILE A 102 -5.09 10.10 10.00
C ILE A 102 -4.55 11.45 9.57
N GLU A 103 -3.75 11.44 8.53
CA GLU A 103 -3.11 12.63 8.00
C GLU A 103 -3.86 13.16 6.79
N ALA A 104 -3.72 14.46 6.57
CA ALA A 104 -4.39 15.17 5.50
C ALA A 104 -4.01 14.65 4.11
N ASP A 105 -4.84 14.96 3.13
CA ASP A 105 -4.66 14.64 1.73
C ASP A 105 -3.27 15.00 1.21
N GLU A 106 -2.70 14.09 0.43
CA GLU A 106 -1.42 14.23 -0.27
C GLU A 106 -1.67 14.46 -1.77
N PRO A 107 -1.78 15.73 -2.22
CA PRO A 107 -2.11 16.03 -3.61
C PRO A 107 -1.13 15.46 -4.63
N ALA A 108 0.16 15.30 -4.25
CA ALA A 108 1.19 14.75 -5.12
C ALA A 108 0.92 13.31 -5.58
N LEU A 109 0.04 12.57 -4.86
CA LEU A 109 -0.40 11.25 -5.30
C LEU A 109 -1.35 11.26 -6.50
N ARG A 110 -1.85 12.43 -6.87
CA ARG A 110 -2.67 12.64 -8.07
C ARG A 110 -1.90 13.27 -9.23
N ASP A 111 -0.57 13.34 -9.13
CA ASP A 111 0.27 13.83 -10.21
C ASP A 111 0.01 13.03 -11.48
N PRO A 112 -0.13 13.68 -12.66
CA PRO A 112 -0.32 12.97 -13.93
C PRO A 112 0.88 12.10 -14.31
N ASP A 113 2.10 12.43 -13.84
CA ASP A 113 3.24 11.54 -13.96
C ASP A 113 3.19 10.46 -12.87
N LEU A 114 2.97 9.23 -13.31
CA LEU A 114 2.82 8.08 -12.44
C LEU A 114 4.03 7.85 -11.52
N LEU A 115 5.25 8.05 -12.03
CA LEU A 115 6.46 7.83 -11.24
C LEU A 115 6.62 8.89 -10.16
N THR A 116 6.27 10.13 -10.45
CA THR A 116 6.21 11.22 -9.48
C THR A 116 5.20 10.91 -8.37
N ALA A 117 3.98 10.51 -8.72
CA ALA A 117 2.95 10.14 -7.75
C ALA A 117 3.40 8.96 -6.86
N MET A 118 3.99 7.93 -7.43
CA MET A 118 4.49 6.77 -6.69
C MET A 118 5.70 7.09 -5.81
N THR A 119 6.55 8.01 -6.24
CA THR A 119 7.68 8.51 -5.45
C THR A 119 7.17 9.29 -4.23
N ALA A 120 6.16 10.15 -4.41
CA ALA A 120 5.51 10.86 -3.30
C ALA A 120 4.92 9.88 -2.28
N MET A 121 4.28 8.79 -2.74
CA MET A 121 3.77 7.74 -1.88
C MET A 121 4.88 7.07 -1.05
N ASN A 122 6.00 6.68 -1.67
CA ASN A 122 7.12 6.09 -0.96
C ASN A 122 7.75 7.06 0.04
N ASN A 123 7.89 8.34 -0.31
CA ASN A 123 8.36 9.38 0.61
C ASN A 123 7.46 9.48 1.83
N ARG A 124 6.15 9.35 1.64
CA ARG A 124 5.19 9.38 2.75
C ARG A 124 5.33 8.15 3.65
N VAL A 125 5.44 6.94 3.07
CA VAL A 125 5.73 5.71 3.82
C VAL A 125 7.02 5.86 4.63
N GLN A 126 8.07 6.42 4.03
CA GLN A 126 9.34 6.67 4.69
C GLN A 126 9.17 7.62 5.87
N THR A 127 8.51 8.77 5.68
CA THR A 127 8.25 9.76 6.74
C THR A 127 7.50 9.12 7.92
N VAL A 128 6.49 8.30 7.66
CA VAL A 128 5.74 7.60 8.72
C VAL A 128 6.63 6.58 9.44
N ALA A 129 7.43 5.80 8.71
CA ALA A 129 8.34 4.83 9.31
C ALA A 129 9.44 5.48 10.18
N GLU A 130 9.88 6.69 9.83
CA GLU A 130 10.89 7.46 10.57
C GLU A 130 10.37 8.08 11.87
N ARG A 131 9.04 8.20 12.07
CA ARG A 131 8.46 8.70 13.34
C ARG A 131 8.85 7.85 14.54
N ASP A 132 8.72 6.53 14.39
CA ASP A 132 9.30 5.56 15.32
C ASP A 132 9.71 4.30 14.55
N PHE A 133 10.96 4.27 14.11
CA PHE A 133 11.51 3.18 13.31
C PHE A 133 11.40 1.81 13.98
N ARG A 134 11.23 1.74 15.30
CA ARG A 134 11.06 0.47 16.06
C ARG A 134 9.71 -0.17 15.81
N GLN A 135 8.71 0.59 15.34
CA GLN A 135 7.35 0.12 15.09
C GLN A 135 7.12 -0.27 13.62
N TYR A 136 8.05 0.05 12.72
CA TYR A 136 7.94 -0.34 11.33
C TYR A 136 8.38 -1.80 11.13
N GLN A 137 7.70 -2.52 10.24
CA GLN A 137 7.94 -3.95 9.99
C GLN A 137 9.17 -4.19 9.10
N TRP A 138 10.37 -3.97 9.62
CA TRP A 138 11.64 -4.17 8.88
C TRP A 138 11.91 -5.62 8.46
N THR A 139 11.26 -6.59 9.07
CA THR A 139 11.35 -8.01 8.69
C THR A 139 10.68 -8.31 7.34
N TYR A 140 9.84 -7.40 6.83
CA TYR A 140 9.28 -7.50 5.49
C TYR A 140 10.33 -7.19 4.44
N LYS A 141 10.62 -8.15 3.55
CA LYS A 141 11.68 -8.07 2.54
C LYS A 141 11.30 -7.16 1.36
N ARG A 142 11.18 -5.85 1.62
CA ARG A 142 10.65 -4.83 0.70
C ARG A 142 11.44 -4.69 -0.61
N PHE A 143 12.72 -5.06 -0.63
CA PHE A 143 13.63 -4.94 -1.77
C PHE A 143 14.01 -6.30 -2.40
N SER A 144 13.21 -7.34 -2.20
CA SER A 144 13.52 -8.70 -2.68
C SER A 144 13.44 -8.83 -4.20
N ILE A 145 12.63 -8.04 -4.89
CA ILE A 145 12.62 -7.91 -6.35
C ILE A 145 13.46 -6.69 -6.71
N ARG A 146 14.47 -6.92 -7.57
CA ARG A 146 15.40 -5.89 -8.02
C ARG A 146 15.07 -5.47 -9.46
N PRO A 147 15.39 -4.19 -9.87
CA PRO A 147 15.20 -3.73 -11.25
C PRO A 147 15.95 -4.60 -12.24
N ASP A 148 17.20 -4.92 -11.91
CA ASP A 148 18.06 -5.83 -12.68
C ASP A 148 18.25 -7.14 -11.91
N LYS A 149 18.07 -8.28 -12.59
CA LYS A 149 18.28 -9.60 -12.02
C LYS A 149 19.74 -9.87 -11.62
N SER A 150 20.69 -9.14 -12.21
CA SER A 150 22.11 -9.19 -11.84
C SER A 150 22.42 -8.47 -10.52
N GLU A 151 21.54 -7.57 -10.06
CA GLU A 151 21.71 -6.91 -8.79
C GLU A 151 21.55 -7.88 -7.62
N LYS A 152 22.49 -7.80 -6.69
CA LYS A 152 22.47 -8.63 -5.48
C LYS A 152 21.21 -8.36 -4.65
N ASN A 153 20.49 -9.42 -4.31
CA ASN A 153 19.38 -9.33 -3.36
C ASN A 153 19.94 -9.01 -1.96
N PRO A 154 19.52 -7.91 -1.29
CA PRO A 154 20.10 -7.49 -0.01
C PRO A 154 19.79 -8.44 1.15
N TYR A 155 18.92 -9.42 0.95
CA TYR A 155 18.48 -10.39 1.98
C TYR A 155 19.08 -11.79 1.80
N ARG A 156 20.09 -11.94 0.92
CA ARG A 156 20.79 -13.22 0.65
C ARG A 156 22.29 -13.08 0.78
#